data_7dc49aa11a61ee18c07862b1b0ad4bb2
#
_entry.id   7dc49aa11a61ee18c07862b1b0ad4bb2
#
_cell.length_a   1.000
_cell.length_b   1.000
_cell.length_c   1.000
_cell.angle_alpha   90.00
_cell.angle_beta   90.00
_cell.angle_gamma   90.00
#
_symmetry.space_group_name_H-M   'P 1'
#
loop_
_entity.id
_entity.type
_entity.pdbx_description
1 polymer ?
#
loop_
_entity_poly.entity_id
_entity_poly.type
_entity_poly.pdbx_seq_one_letter_code
_entity_poly.pdbx_strand_id
1 'polypeptide(L)'
;SKAQPVLQKVAELIGADVWASMESEVNFPRHHPLFAGNLGHMDDARGQELLKEADCILAIGTPVYQTVFNSKERLVDSSVPIATINLDPHSVLKGHNDVLLPIFGDPQRVLTLLGETIESSQSQDHQMESKERCERSKVIRSQQLKERQNALLLEEGVTMAKFAHVLEEKLGEFSERPVIFNEALVGAIGLTDFIHNVNIPGKY
;
A
#
# COMPACT_ATOMS: atom_id res chain seq x y z
N SER A 1 9.28 -1.48 12.45
CA SER A 1 8.58 -2.64 13.04
C SER A 1 8.75 -3.86 12.13
N LYS A 2 8.65 -5.05 12.66
CA LYS A 2 8.72 -6.30 11.86
C LYS A 2 7.32 -6.78 11.45
N ALA A 3 6.40 -5.84 11.21
CA ALA A 3 4.99 -6.13 10.96
C ALA A 3 4.70 -6.55 9.49
N GLN A 4 5.64 -6.33 8.57
CA GLN A 4 5.42 -6.53 7.14
C GLN A 4 4.92 -7.94 6.76
N PRO A 5 5.55 -9.05 7.23
CA PRO A 5 5.06 -10.38 6.89
C PRO A 5 3.66 -10.67 7.44
N VAL A 6 3.37 -10.14 8.64
CA VAL A 6 2.06 -10.33 9.27
C VAL A 6 1.00 -9.50 8.57
N LEU A 7 1.34 -8.27 8.14
CA LEU A 7 0.45 -7.43 7.34
C LEU A 7 0.07 -8.12 6.02
N GLN A 8 1.06 -8.73 5.34
CA GLN A 8 0.79 -9.47 4.12
C GLN A 8 -0.19 -10.63 4.38
N LYS A 9 0.07 -11.44 5.42
CA LYS A 9 -0.82 -12.54 5.80
C LYS A 9 -2.24 -12.06 6.09
N VAL A 10 -2.40 -11.00 6.87
CA VAL A 10 -3.74 -10.46 7.19
C VAL A 10 -4.44 -9.94 5.94
N ALA A 11 -3.74 -9.21 5.06
CA ALA A 11 -4.32 -8.73 3.81
C ALA A 11 -4.80 -9.88 2.92
N GLU A 12 -4.04 -10.98 2.83
CA GLU A 12 -4.43 -12.18 2.09
C GLU A 12 -5.64 -12.88 2.71
N LEU A 13 -5.69 -12.98 4.04
CA LEU A 13 -6.80 -13.61 4.76
C LEU A 13 -8.15 -12.91 4.51
N ILE A 14 -8.15 -11.59 4.35
CA ILE A 14 -9.36 -10.81 4.13
C ILE A 14 -9.55 -10.35 2.69
N GLY A 15 -8.55 -10.58 1.81
CA GLY A 15 -8.57 -10.13 0.43
C GLY A 15 -8.65 -8.61 0.30
N ALA A 16 -7.92 -7.87 1.15
CA ALA A 16 -7.96 -6.42 1.20
C ALA A 16 -6.89 -5.79 0.29
N ASP A 17 -7.25 -4.74 -0.42
CA ASP A 17 -6.30 -3.88 -1.12
C ASP A 17 -5.42 -3.13 -0.11
N VAL A 18 -4.11 -3.07 -0.37
CA VAL A 18 -3.14 -2.39 0.47
C VAL A 18 -2.60 -1.16 -0.23
N TRP A 19 -2.79 -0.01 0.40
CA TRP A 19 -2.29 1.27 -0.05
C TRP A 19 -1.14 1.73 0.84
N ALA A 20 -0.05 2.18 0.22
CA ALA A 20 1.04 2.82 0.95
C ALA A 20 0.74 4.32 1.15
N SER A 21 1.02 4.82 2.35
CA SER A 21 0.88 6.23 2.70
C SER A 21 2.22 6.75 3.21
N MET A 22 2.77 7.79 2.60
CA MET A 22 3.99 8.51 3.02
C MET A 22 5.05 7.63 3.70
N GLU A 23 5.38 6.54 3.07
CA GLU A 23 6.32 5.56 3.62
C GLU A 23 7.78 6.00 3.42
N SER A 24 8.58 5.79 4.45
CA SER A 24 10.05 5.83 4.36
C SER A 24 10.66 4.46 4.08
N GLU A 25 9.85 3.42 4.13
CA GLU A 25 10.24 2.02 3.98
C GLU A 25 9.24 1.28 3.08
N VAL A 26 9.69 0.17 2.47
CA VAL A 26 8.78 -0.74 1.78
C VAL A 26 8.01 -1.56 2.82
N ASN A 27 6.80 -1.12 3.16
CA ASN A 27 5.98 -1.77 4.16
C ASN A 27 5.16 -2.94 3.62
N PHE A 28 4.96 -3.01 2.30
CA PHE A 28 4.26 -4.09 1.63
C PHE A 28 4.94 -4.38 0.28
N PRO A 29 5.05 -5.65 -0.17
CA PRO A 29 5.68 -5.96 -1.45
C PRO A 29 4.94 -5.31 -2.61
N ARG A 30 5.63 -4.45 -3.36
CA ARG A 30 4.99 -3.67 -4.45
C ARG A 30 4.52 -4.53 -5.63
N HIS A 31 5.10 -5.72 -5.79
CA HIS A 31 4.67 -6.70 -6.81
C HIS A 31 3.54 -7.63 -6.32
N HIS A 32 3.12 -7.50 -5.06
CA HIS A 32 2.04 -8.31 -4.52
C HIS A 32 0.69 -7.95 -5.17
N PRO A 33 -0.15 -8.94 -5.50
CA PRO A 33 -1.45 -8.69 -6.14
C PRO A 33 -2.36 -7.70 -5.39
N LEU A 34 -2.28 -7.69 -4.08
CA LEU A 34 -3.08 -6.81 -3.22
C LEU A 34 -2.46 -5.41 -3.05
N PHE A 35 -1.25 -5.15 -3.56
CA PHE A 35 -0.69 -3.80 -3.51
C PHE A 35 -1.40 -2.90 -4.51
N ALA A 36 -2.19 -1.97 -4.00
CA ALA A 36 -3.02 -1.08 -4.81
C ALA A 36 -2.29 0.20 -5.25
N GLY A 37 -1.17 0.53 -4.61
CA GLY A 37 -0.35 1.69 -4.95
C GLY A 37 -0.10 2.63 -3.78
N ASN A 38 0.29 3.86 -4.11
CA ASN A 38 0.51 4.93 -3.14
C ASN A 38 -0.67 5.89 -3.15
N LEU A 39 -1.18 6.24 -1.98
CA LEU A 39 -2.24 7.25 -1.84
C LEU A 39 -1.77 8.66 -2.23
N GLY A 40 -0.46 8.93 -2.08
CA GLY A 40 0.06 10.27 -2.20
C GLY A 40 -0.23 11.13 -0.96
N HIS A 41 0.06 12.43 -1.02
CA HIS A 41 -0.15 13.35 0.09
C HIS A 41 -0.38 14.80 -0.38
N MET A 42 -0.34 15.02 -1.69
CA MET A 42 -0.43 16.36 -2.29
C MET A 42 -1.78 16.65 -2.93
N ASP A 43 -2.54 15.63 -3.26
CA ASP A 43 -3.78 15.73 -4.02
C ASP A 43 -4.92 15.01 -3.29
N ASP A 44 -5.76 15.81 -2.63
CA ASP A 44 -6.91 15.32 -1.88
C ASP A 44 -7.97 14.70 -2.79
N ALA A 45 -8.19 15.26 -3.98
CA ALA A 45 -9.20 14.76 -4.90
C ALA A 45 -8.87 13.35 -5.38
N ARG A 46 -7.58 13.07 -5.66
CA ARG A 46 -7.13 11.74 -6.01
C ARG A 46 -7.28 10.76 -4.85
N GLY A 47 -6.92 11.18 -3.64
CA GLY A 47 -7.11 10.34 -2.44
C GLY A 47 -8.56 9.99 -2.20
N GLN A 48 -9.47 10.96 -2.36
CA GLN A 48 -10.92 10.74 -2.26
C GLN A 48 -11.41 9.72 -3.29
N GLU A 49 -10.98 9.83 -4.55
CA GLU A 49 -11.37 8.90 -5.60
C GLU A 49 -10.88 7.47 -5.32
N LEU A 50 -9.63 7.31 -4.85
CA LEU A 50 -9.05 6.02 -4.53
C LEU A 50 -9.72 5.34 -3.32
N LEU A 51 -10.20 6.11 -2.36
CA LEU A 51 -10.85 5.61 -1.15
C LEU A 51 -12.38 5.54 -1.26
N LYS A 52 -12.94 6.04 -2.36
CA LYS A 52 -14.40 6.15 -2.58
C LYS A 52 -15.14 4.81 -2.52
N GLU A 53 -14.49 3.74 -2.94
CA GLU A 53 -15.08 2.41 -2.98
C GLU A 53 -14.73 1.55 -1.75
N ALA A 54 -14.04 2.13 -0.76
CA ALA A 54 -13.70 1.41 0.44
C ALA A 54 -14.97 1.18 1.30
N ASP A 55 -15.19 -0.06 1.69
CA ASP A 55 -16.25 -0.46 2.64
C ASP A 55 -15.78 -0.37 4.10
N CYS A 56 -14.47 -0.46 4.33
CA CYS A 56 -13.81 -0.30 5.62
C CYS A 56 -12.34 0.10 5.40
N ILE A 57 -11.80 0.90 6.31
CA ILE A 57 -10.38 1.29 6.27
C ILE A 57 -9.68 0.87 7.55
N LEU A 58 -8.55 0.16 7.41
CA LEU A 58 -7.63 -0.14 8.50
C LEU A 58 -6.32 0.63 8.27
N ALA A 59 -6.10 1.70 9.04
CA ALA A 59 -4.86 2.47 8.99
C ALA A 59 -3.84 1.90 9.99
N ILE A 60 -2.65 1.53 9.51
CA ILE A 60 -1.64 0.82 10.30
C ILE A 60 -0.34 1.61 10.33
N GLY A 61 0.03 2.10 11.51
CA GLY A 61 1.28 2.84 11.72
C GLY A 61 1.34 4.19 11.01
N THR A 62 0.22 4.68 10.51
CA THR A 62 0.09 5.95 9.80
C THR A 62 -1.14 6.70 10.26
N PRO A 63 -1.17 8.03 10.22
CA PRO A 63 -2.41 8.78 10.28
C PRO A 63 -3.33 8.37 9.11
N VAL A 64 -4.63 8.38 9.36
CA VAL A 64 -5.61 8.12 8.30
C VAL A 64 -5.53 9.25 7.28
N TYR A 65 -4.78 9.06 6.23
CA TYR A 65 -4.53 10.00 5.15
C TYR A 65 -4.11 11.41 5.64
N GLN A 66 -2.84 11.68 5.53
CA GLN A 66 -2.27 12.99 5.84
C GLN A 66 -2.05 13.78 4.55
N THR A 67 -2.61 15.00 4.48
CA THR A 67 -2.41 15.91 3.34
C THR A 67 -1.51 17.07 3.71
N VAL A 68 -0.77 17.59 2.74
CA VAL A 68 0.07 18.81 2.89
C VAL A 68 -0.81 20.06 2.87
N PHE A 69 -1.88 20.04 2.08
CA PHE A 69 -2.80 21.14 1.96
C PHE A 69 -4.13 20.82 2.66
N ASN A 70 -4.68 21.80 3.35
CA ASN A 70 -5.98 21.63 4.00
C ASN A 70 -7.09 21.50 2.95
N SER A 71 -7.78 20.36 2.98
CA SER A 71 -9.01 20.18 2.23
C SER A 71 -10.19 20.76 3.01
N LYS A 72 -11.18 21.28 2.28
CA LYS A 72 -12.48 21.67 2.84
C LYS A 72 -13.43 20.49 2.95
N GLU A 73 -13.16 19.42 2.22
CA GLU A 73 -14.01 18.25 2.13
C GLU A 73 -13.36 17.07 2.88
N ARG A 74 -14.18 16.17 3.38
CA ARG A 74 -13.70 14.94 4.00
C ARG A 74 -13.11 14.04 2.93
N LEU A 75 -11.97 13.42 3.23
CA LEU A 75 -11.29 12.49 2.33
C LEU A 75 -12.00 11.15 2.24
N VAL A 76 -12.65 10.76 3.31
CA VAL A 76 -13.40 9.51 3.41
C VAL A 76 -14.84 9.84 3.77
N ASP A 77 -15.79 9.18 3.13
CA ASP A 77 -17.21 9.32 3.47
C ASP A 77 -17.43 8.93 4.94
N SER A 78 -18.27 9.65 5.64
CA SER A 78 -18.54 9.42 7.07
C SER A 78 -19.22 8.08 7.38
N SER A 79 -19.78 7.42 6.36
CA SER A 79 -20.36 6.08 6.49
C SER A 79 -19.31 4.95 6.48
N VAL A 80 -18.08 5.23 6.01
CA VAL A 80 -16.99 4.24 5.95
C VAL A 80 -16.36 4.09 7.33
N PRO A 81 -16.44 2.92 7.97
CA PRO A 81 -15.82 2.67 9.26
C PRO A 81 -14.30 2.67 9.15
N ILE A 82 -13.63 3.39 10.05
CA ILE A 82 -12.17 3.50 10.10
C ILE A 82 -11.68 2.90 11.41
N ALA A 83 -10.80 1.92 11.32
CA ALA A 83 -10.01 1.42 12.43
C ALA A 83 -8.54 1.86 12.29
N THR A 84 -7.86 2.09 13.39
CA THR A 84 -6.43 2.44 13.37
C THR A 84 -5.64 1.57 14.32
N ILE A 85 -4.42 1.21 13.92
CA ILE A 85 -3.43 0.55 14.77
C ILE A 85 -2.20 1.46 14.81
N ASN A 86 -1.90 2.05 15.96
CA ASN A 86 -0.75 2.93 16.09
C ASN A 86 -0.20 2.89 17.54
N LEU A 87 1.11 3.12 17.66
CA LEU A 87 1.78 3.29 18.95
C LEU A 87 1.59 4.70 19.52
N ASP A 88 1.44 5.69 18.64
CA ASP A 88 1.28 7.10 19.02
C ASP A 88 -0.20 7.51 19.01
N PRO A 89 -0.81 7.73 20.19
CA PRO A 89 -2.19 8.18 20.27
C PRO A 89 -2.41 9.57 19.65
N HIS A 90 -1.40 10.44 19.62
CA HIS A 90 -1.52 11.76 19.01
C HIS A 90 -1.67 11.68 17.48
N SER A 91 -1.03 10.70 16.83
CA SER A 91 -1.18 10.47 15.40
C SER A 91 -2.61 10.09 15.03
N VAL A 92 -3.30 9.36 15.90
CA VAL A 92 -4.70 8.96 15.69
C VAL A 92 -5.64 10.15 15.89
N LEU A 93 -5.39 10.97 16.90
CA LEU A 93 -6.27 12.09 17.27
C LEU A 93 -6.12 13.32 16.35
N LYS A 94 -5.00 13.43 15.64
CA LYS A 94 -4.76 14.55 14.68
C LYS A 94 -5.43 14.38 13.33
N GLY A 95 -5.97 13.20 13.04
CA GLY A 95 -6.64 12.92 11.78
C GLY A 95 -7.95 13.71 11.62
N HIS A 96 -8.23 14.16 10.40
CA HIS A 96 -9.49 14.83 10.05
C HIS A 96 -10.68 13.87 9.87
N ASN A 97 -10.45 12.58 10.10
CA ASN A 97 -11.45 11.53 9.91
C ASN A 97 -11.91 10.98 11.27
N ASP A 98 -13.18 10.65 11.35
CA ASP A 98 -13.77 10.02 12.54
C ASP A 98 -13.29 8.57 12.62
N VAL A 99 -12.41 8.28 13.57
CA VAL A 99 -11.93 6.92 13.82
C VAL A 99 -12.93 6.19 14.71
N LEU A 100 -13.54 5.13 14.18
CA LEU A 100 -14.49 4.29 14.91
C LEU A 100 -13.78 3.43 15.96
N LEU A 101 -12.64 2.84 15.62
CA LEU A 101 -11.92 1.91 16.48
C LEU A 101 -10.42 2.25 16.54
N PRO A 102 -9.98 3.04 17.52
CA PRO A 102 -8.57 3.28 17.76
C PRO A 102 -7.96 2.13 18.58
N ILE A 103 -6.92 1.49 18.05
CA ILE A 103 -6.15 0.44 18.72
C ILE A 103 -4.74 0.95 18.99
N PHE A 104 -4.41 1.14 20.27
CA PHE A 104 -3.08 1.58 20.68
C PHE A 104 -2.20 0.37 20.97
N GLY A 105 -1.25 0.09 20.10
CA GLY A 105 -0.39 -1.06 20.25
C GLY A 105 0.64 -1.21 19.14
N ASP A 106 1.58 -2.11 19.37
CA ASP A 106 2.56 -2.47 18.34
C ASP A 106 1.86 -3.15 17.16
N PRO A 107 2.02 -2.62 15.93
CA PRO A 107 1.35 -3.18 14.74
C PRO A 107 1.63 -4.67 14.53
N GLN A 108 2.85 -5.16 14.82
CA GLN A 108 3.17 -6.57 14.65
C GLN A 108 2.32 -7.43 15.59
N ARG A 109 2.21 -7.06 16.85
CA ARG A 109 1.44 -7.81 17.85
C ARG A 109 -0.06 -7.78 17.57
N VAL A 110 -0.58 -6.59 17.27
CA VAL A 110 -2.01 -6.43 16.98
C VAL A 110 -2.41 -7.19 15.72
N LEU A 111 -1.63 -7.09 14.64
CA LEU A 111 -1.89 -7.83 13.40
C LEU A 111 -1.75 -9.35 13.58
N THR A 112 -0.84 -9.82 14.45
CA THR A 112 -0.73 -11.25 14.77
C THR A 112 -2.01 -11.75 15.41
N LEU A 113 -2.49 -11.07 16.45
CA LEU A 113 -3.74 -11.44 17.13
C LEU A 113 -4.95 -11.34 16.21
N LEU A 114 -4.99 -10.31 15.36
CA LEU A 114 -6.05 -10.14 14.38
C LEU A 114 -6.06 -11.32 13.39
N GLY A 115 -4.90 -11.69 12.85
CA GLY A 115 -4.77 -12.83 11.93
C GLY A 115 -5.22 -14.15 12.56
N GLU A 116 -4.79 -14.44 13.78
CA GLU A 116 -5.21 -15.62 14.55
C GLU A 116 -6.72 -15.63 14.79
N THR A 117 -7.29 -14.47 15.13
CA THR A 117 -8.75 -14.33 15.33
C THR A 117 -9.52 -14.59 14.05
N ILE A 118 -9.08 -14.02 12.92
CA ILE A 118 -9.71 -14.24 11.62
C ILE A 118 -9.64 -15.73 11.25
N GLU A 119 -8.46 -16.35 11.34
CA GLU A 119 -8.29 -17.78 11.01
C GLU A 119 -9.19 -18.68 11.83
N SER A 120 -9.43 -18.35 13.10
CA SER A 120 -10.27 -19.16 13.99
C SER A 120 -11.78 -18.91 13.84
N SER A 121 -12.19 -17.73 13.37
CA SER A 121 -13.59 -17.31 13.33
C SER A 121 -14.18 -17.18 11.93
N GLN A 122 -13.34 -17.16 10.89
CA GLN A 122 -13.79 -16.97 9.52
C GLN A 122 -14.56 -18.17 8.99
N SER A 123 -15.77 -17.93 8.45
CA SER A 123 -16.55 -18.95 7.79
C SER A 123 -15.93 -19.40 6.46
N GLN A 124 -16.32 -20.57 5.96
CA GLN A 124 -15.88 -21.06 4.65
C GLN A 124 -16.27 -20.11 3.52
N ASP A 125 -17.45 -19.50 3.60
CA ASP A 125 -17.93 -18.54 2.60
C ASP A 125 -17.02 -17.31 2.56
N HIS A 126 -16.69 -16.72 3.72
CA HIS A 126 -15.75 -15.59 3.79
C HIS A 126 -14.34 -15.94 3.29
N GLN A 127 -13.86 -17.17 3.54
CA GLN A 127 -12.59 -17.63 2.99
C GLN A 127 -12.61 -17.70 1.46
N MET A 128 -13.72 -18.18 0.89
CA MET A 128 -13.89 -18.22 -0.57
C MET A 128 -13.95 -16.82 -1.16
N GLU A 129 -14.75 -15.92 -0.58
CA GLU A 129 -14.83 -14.52 -1.02
C GLU A 129 -13.47 -13.80 -0.97
N SER A 130 -12.70 -14.03 0.10
CA SER A 130 -11.36 -13.44 0.23
C SER A 130 -10.42 -13.94 -0.85
N LYS A 131 -10.44 -15.24 -1.16
CA LYS A 131 -9.66 -15.82 -2.27
C LYS A 131 -10.07 -15.26 -3.62
N GLU A 132 -11.37 -15.13 -3.87
CA GLU A 132 -11.88 -14.55 -5.10
C GLU A 132 -11.46 -13.09 -5.26
N ARG A 133 -11.48 -12.30 -4.18
CA ARG A 133 -10.95 -10.92 -4.19
C ARG A 133 -9.46 -10.89 -4.51
N CYS A 134 -8.66 -11.76 -3.90
CA CYS A 134 -7.22 -11.85 -4.20
C CYS A 134 -6.96 -12.18 -5.67
N GLU A 135 -7.64 -13.17 -6.23
CA GLU A 135 -7.46 -13.56 -7.64
C GLU A 135 -7.94 -12.47 -8.60
N ARG A 136 -9.04 -11.80 -8.30
CA ARG A 136 -9.51 -10.67 -9.09
C ARG A 136 -8.51 -9.52 -9.08
N SER A 137 -8.01 -9.14 -7.91
CA SER A 137 -6.99 -8.10 -7.77
C SER A 137 -5.72 -8.46 -8.54
N LYS A 138 -5.29 -9.71 -8.50
CA LYS A 138 -4.14 -10.21 -9.26
C LYS A 138 -4.30 -10.02 -10.78
N VAL A 139 -5.44 -10.37 -11.33
CA VAL A 139 -5.71 -10.21 -12.76
C VAL A 139 -5.73 -8.72 -13.14
N ILE A 140 -6.51 -7.92 -12.42
CA ILE A 140 -6.67 -6.49 -12.70
C ILE A 140 -5.33 -5.76 -12.57
N ARG A 141 -4.60 -5.96 -11.47
CA ARG A 141 -3.34 -5.26 -11.21
C ARG A 141 -2.23 -5.65 -12.19
N SER A 142 -2.13 -6.93 -12.53
CA SER A 142 -1.14 -7.38 -13.51
C SER A 142 -1.38 -6.78 -14.90
N GLN A 143 -2.64 -6.63 -15.29
CA GLN A 143 -3.00 -5.98 -16.54
C GLN A 143 -2.72 -4.48 -16.49
N GLN A 144 -3.18 -3.78 -15.46
CA GLN A 144 -2.95 -2.34 -15.28
C GLN A 144 -1.45 -2.00 -15.26
N LEU A 145 -0.64 -2.82 -14.57
CA LEU A 145 0.81 -2.61 -14.52
C LEU A 145 1.45 -2.75 -15.90
N LYS A 146 1.08 -3.80 -16.65
CA LYS A 146 1.59 -4.01 -18.02
C LYS A 146 1.19 -2.88 -18.97
N GLU A 147 -0.06 -2.45 -18.93
CA GLU A 147 -0.55 -1.34 -19.74
C GLU A 147 0.21 -0.05 -19.42
N ARG A 148 0.40 0.24 -18.15
CA ARG A 148 1.15 1.42 -17.68
C ARG A 148 2.63 1.34 -18.07
N GLN A 149 3.29 0.21 -17.86
CA GLN A 149 4.68 0.00 -18.28
C GLN A 149 4.84 0.20 -19.78
N ASN A 150 3.95 -0.38 -20.59
CA ASN A 150 3.98 -0.22 -22.05
C ASN A 150 3.81 1.25 -22.45
N ALA A 151 2.84 1.96 -21.87
CA ALA A 151 2.61 3.37 -22.16
C ALA A 151 3.86 4.23 -21.83
N LEU A 152 4.47 4.03 -20.68
CA LEU A 152 5.66 4.76 -20.24
C LEU A 152 6.90 4.48 -21.10
N LEU A 153 7.05 3.25 -21.61
CA LEU A 153 8.17 2.89 -22.49
C LEU A 153 8.01 3.46 -23.91
N LEU A 154 6.80 3.77 -24.34
CA LEU A 154 6.52 4.39 -25.64
C LEU A 154 6.78 5.91 -25.64
N GLU A 155 6.94 6.56 -24.49
CA GLU A 155 7.25 7.99 -24.43
C GLU A 155 8.57 8.28 -25.18
N GLU A 156 8.63 9.43 -25.86
CA GLU A 156 9.84 9.84 -26.58
C GLU A 156 10.97 10.26 -25.63
N GLY A 157 12.20 10.03 -26.06
CA GLY A 157 13.42 10.46 -25.34
C GLY A 157 13.84 9.50 -24.22
N VAL A 158 14.75 9.98 -23.37
CA VAL A 158 15.24 9.29 -22.16
C VAL A 158 14.34 9.66 -21.01
N THR A 159 13.49 8.72 -20.61
CA THR A 159 12.54 8.89 -19.48
C THR A 159 13.00 8.11 -18.27
N MET A 160 12.46 8.46 -17.08
CA MET A 160 12.72 7.72 -15.84
C MET A 160 12.25 6.26 -15.96
N ALA A 161 11.18 6.00 -16.69
CA ALA A 161 10.66 4.65 -16.92
C ALA A 161 11.67 3.79 -17.73
N LYS A 162 12.23 4.34 -18.82
CA LYS A 162 13.26 3.64 -19.61
C LYS A 162 14.53 3.42 -18.81
N PHE A 163 14.95 4.43 -18.02
CA PHE A 163 16.07 4.28 -17.11
C PHE A 163 15.81 3.17 -16.08
N ALA A 164 14.64 3.16 -15.45
CA ALA A 164 14.26 2.15 -14.46
C ALA A 164 14.19 0.74 -15.05
N HIS A 165 13.69 0.60 -16.28
CA HIS A 165 13.64 -0.67 -16.99
C HIS A 165 15.03 -1.26 -17.20
N VAL A 166 15.97 -0.46 -17.72
CA VAL A 166 17.37 -0.89 -17.91
C VAL A 166 18.06 -1.15 -16.56
N LEU A 167 17.77 -0.31 -15.55
CA LEU A 167 18.32 -0.49 -14.21
C LEU A 167 17.88 -1.82 -13.60
N GLU A 168 16.61 -2.20 -13.73
CA GLU A 168 16.09 -3.48 -13.22
C GLU A 168 16.79 -4.68 -13.85
N GLU A 169 17.02 -4.65 -15.17
CA GLU A 169 17.83 -5.69 -15.85
C GLU A 169 19.23 -5.80 -15.22
N LYS A 170 19.88 -4.65 -15.02
CA LYS A 170 21.24 -4.61 -14.46
C LYS A 170 21.27 -5.04 -12.99
N LEU A 171 20.27 -4.66 -12.21
CA LEU A 171 20.16 -5.09 -10.81
C LEU A 171 20.00 -6.61 -10.67
N GLY A 172 19.36 -7.27 -11.65
CA GLY A 172 19.23 -8.72 -11.70
C GLY A 172 20.56 -9.47 -11.90
N GLU A 173 21.60 -8.80 -12.41
CA GLU A 173 22.94 -9.37 -12.61
C GLU A 173 23.77 -9.44 -11.29
N PHE A 174 23.36 -8.73 -10.24
CA PHE A 174 24.08 -8.72 -8.97
C PHE A 174 23.66 -9.89 -8.07
N SER A 175 24.64 -10.58 -7.50
CA SER A 175 24.43 -11.65 -6.53
C SER A 175 23.96 -11.15 -5.17
N GLU A 176 24.34 -9.92 -4.81
CA GLU A 176 23.93 -9.23 -3.59
C GLU A 176 22.75 -8.31 -3.87
N ARG A 177 21.89 -8.12 -2.86
CA ARG A 177 20.72 -7.26 -3.01
C ARG A 177 21.13 -5.80 -2.93
N PRO A 178 20.98 -5.02 -4.00
CA PRO A 178 21.27 -3.61 -3.98
C PRO A 178 20.26 -2.85 -3.12
N VAL A 179 20.71 -1.71 -2.58
CA VAL A 179 19.86 -0.75 -1.87
C VAL A 179 19.77 0.50 -2.73
N ILE A 180 18.56 0.98 -2.99
CA ILE A 180 18.32 2.20 -3.75
C ILE A 180 17.82 3.29 -2.80
N PHE A 181 18.56 4.40 -2.73
CA PHE A 181 18.12 5.63 -2.07
C PHE A 181 17.44 6.52 -3.11
N ASN A 182 16.15 6.77 -2.94
CA ASN A 182 15.37 7.60 -3.84
C ASN A 182 15.01 8.94 -3.18
N GLU A 183 15.61 10.01 -3.68
CA GLU A 183 15.31 11.41 -3.32
C GLU A 183 14.65 12.19 -4.47
N ALA A 184 14.30 11.53 -5.56
CA ALA A 184 13.80 12.19 -6.75
C ALA A 184 12.29 12.41 -6.67
N LEU A 185 11.85 13.50 -6.08
CA LEU A 185 10.44 13.93 -5.98
C LEU A 185 9.56 13.44 -7.16
N VAL A 186 9.05 14.36 -7.97
CA VAL A 186 8.27 14.01 -9.18
C VAL A 186 9.09 13.29 -10.27
N GLY A 187 10.41 13.43 -10.27
CA GLY A 187 11.29 12.74 -11.21
C GLY A 187 11.32 11.22 -11.04
N ALA A 188 10.85 10.68 -9.92
CA ALA A 188 10.77 9.25 -9.67
C ALA A 188 9.47 8.60 -10.19
N ILE A 189 8.59 9.34 -10.83
CA ILE A 189 7.36 8.80 -11.41
C ILE A 189 7.74 7.70 -12.42
N GLY A 190 7.19 6.51 -12.24
CA GLY A 190 7.49 5.34 -13.04
C GLY A 190 8.65 4.47 -12.54
N LEU A 191 9.56 4.98 -11.69
CA LEU A 191 10.67 4.18 -11.17
C LEU A 191 10.19 2.92 -10.46
N THR A 192 9.21 3.05 -9.57
CA THR A 192 8.69 1.95 -8.77
C THR A 192 7.85 0.93 -9.55
N ASP A 193 7.41 1.28 -10.76
CA ASP A 193 6.65 0.38 -11.63
C ASP A 193 7.57 -0.67 -12.30
N PHE A 194 8.87 -0.41 -12.36
CA PHE A 194 9.85 -1.27 -13.02
C PHE A 194 10.80 -1.96 -12.05
N ILE A 195 11.09 -1.37 -10.90
CA ILE A 195 12.09 -1.93 -9.97
C ILE A 195 11.40 -2.85 -8.96
N HIS A 196 11.63 -4.16 -9.11
CA HIS A 196 11.06 -5.20 -8.27
C HIS A 196 12.10 -5.89 -7.38
N ASN A 197 13.35 -6.00 -7.83
CA ASN A 197 14.40 -6.75 -7.15
C ASN A 197 14.82 -6.17 -5.80
N VAL A 198 14.59 -4.87 -5.56
CA VAL A 198 14.93 -4.20 -4.30
C VAL A 198 13.71 -3.95 -3.40
N ASN A 199 12.50 -4.17 -3.91
CA ASN A 199 11.25 -3.93 -3.18
C ASN A 199 10.89 -5.08 -2.22
N ILE A 200 11.79 -5.37 -1.28
CA ILE A 200 11.59 -6.40 -0.28
C ILE A 200 11.29 -5.75 1.07
N PRO A 201 10.10 -6.00 1.64
CA PRO A 201 9.71 -5.43 2.92
C PRO A 201 10.74 -5.69 4.02
N GLY A 202 11.05 -4.65 4.78
CA GLY A 202 11.90 -4.73 5.96
C GLY A 202 13.39 -4.95 5.68
N LYS A 203 13.86 -4.71 4.45
CA LYS A 203 15.29 -4.75 4.10
C LYS A 203 15.72 -3.40 3.51
N TYR A 204 16.56 -2.71 4.24
CA TYR A 204 17.27 -1.48 3.91
C TYR A 204 18.75 -1.65 4.21
#